data_029d1f611fafb2a07deee450230fbf40
#
_entry.id   029d1f611fafb2a07deee450230fbf40
#
_cell.length_a   1.000
_cell.length_b   1.000
_cell.length_c   1.000
_cell.angle_alpha   90.00
_cell.angle_beta   90.00
_cell.angle_gamma   90.00
#
_symmetry.space_group_name_H-M   'P 1'
#
loop_
_entity.id
_entity.type
_entity.pdbx_description
1 polymer ?
#
loop_
_entity_poly.entity_id
_entity_poly.type
_entity_poly.pdbx_seq_one_letter_code
_entity_poly.pdbx_strand_id
1 'polypeptide(L)'
;MNSETDLGTTIGYEYGPEAGEVSLGEQAVIRSGSVVYCDVSAGDGLVTGHNVVIREDTKLGDDVVVGTNTVIDGSVTIGSHVSIQTGVYIPPNTTIGDHVFLGPRAVLTNDPYPIRREDPLRGPTIEDHVSIGANATLLSGVTVGEQSFVGAGAVVTRDVPPRTLAVGSPAEHEPLPEHLDGNNLIK
;
A
#
# COMPACT_ATOMS: atom_id res chain seq x y z
N MET A 1 -24.75 -3.65 -9.57
CA MET A 1 -24.17 -2.66 -8.64
C MET A 1 -24.61 -3.00 -7.22
N ASN A 2 -23.76 -3.63 -6.44
CA ASN A 2 -23.98 -3.84 -5.00
C ASN A 2 -22.69 -3.47 -4.29
N SER A 3 -22.40 -2.16 -4.21
CA SER A 3 -21.41 -1.64 -3.28
C SER A 3 -22.09 -1.43 -1.92
N GLU A 4 -21.49 -1.88 -0.85
CA GLU A 4 -21.96 -1.72 0.51
C GLU A 4 -21.17 -0.60 1.20
N THR A 5 -21.88 0.39 1.73
CA THR A 5 -21.28 1.54 2.42
C THR A 5 -21.90 1.69 3.79
N ASP A 6 -21.07 1.62 4.82
CA ASP A 6 -21.51 1.80 6.21
C ASP A 6 -21.84 3.27 6.52
N LEU A 7 -22.68 3.48 7.55
CA LEU A 7 -22.96 4.83 8.08
C LEU A 7 -21.67 5.51 8.59
N GLY A 8 -21.51 6.80 8.31
CA GLY A 8 -20.33 7.58 8.71
C GLY A 8 -19.13 7.43 7.77
N THR A 9 -19.33 6.91 6.57
CA THR A 9 -18.35 6.87 5.49
C THR A 9 -18.48 8.12 4.61
N THR A 10 -17.37 8.64 4.10
CA THR A 10 -17.34 9.71 3.11
C THR A 10 -16.73 9.17 1.83
N ILE A 11 -17.48 9.19 0.72
CA ILE A 11 -16.98 8.83 -0.62
C ILE A 11 -17.09 10.06 -1.50
N GLY A 12 -16.00 10.39 -2.21
CA GLY A 12 -15.91 11.59 -3.04
C GLY A 12 -15.67 12.84 -2.18
N TYR A 13 -14.74 12.77 -1.21
CA TYR A 13 -14.34 13.96 -0.48
C TYR A 13 -13.60 14.93 -1.41
N GLU A 14 -14.19 16.12 -1.62
CA GLU A 14 -13.62 17.19 -2.44
C GLU A 14 -12.47 17.87 -1.70
N TYR A 15 -11.27 17.84 -2.28
CA TYR A 15 -10.05 18.45 -1.71
C TYR A 15 -9.74 19.82 -2.37
N GLY A 16 -10.46 20.21 -3.40
CA GLY A 16 -10.29 21.46 -4.11
C GLY A 16 -11.31 21.66 -5.20
N PRO A 17 -11.35 22.86 -5.84
CA PRO A 17 -12.35 23.20 -6.87
C PRO A 17 -12.18 22.39 -8.18
N GLU A 18 -11.03 21.79 -8.39
CA GLU A 18 -10.72 20.96 -9.58
C GLU A 18 -10.87 19.44 -9.28
N ALA A 19 -11.42 19.09 -8.11
CA ALA A 19 -11.63 17.69 -7.74
C ALA A 19 -12.60 17.02 -8.75
N GLY A 20 -12.16 15.87 -9.28
CA GLY A 20 -12.93 15.07 -10.23
C GLY A 20 -13.95 14.16 -9.55
N GLU A 21 -14.16 12.99 -10.10
CA GLU A 21 -15.08 11.99 -9.55
C GLU A 21 -14.32 10.81 -8.94
N VAL A 22 -14.93 10.15 -7.96
CA VAL A 22 -14.49 8.85 -7.46
C VAL A 22 -15.10 7.75 -8.31
N SER A 23 -14.31 6.73 -8.66
CA SER A 23 -14.78 5.56 -9.39
C SER A 23 -14.47 4.28 -8.61
N LEU A 24 -15.49 3.58 -8.17
CA LEU A 24 -15.36 2.28 -7.51
C LEU A 24 -16.03 1.21 -8.37
N GLY A 25 -15.34 0.08 -8.55
CA GLY A 25 -15.85 -1.08 -9.24
C GLY A 25 -17.00 -1.78 -8.52
N GLU A 26 -17.43 -2.92 -9.04
CA GLU A 26 -18.50 -3.71 -8.42
C GLU A 26 -18.03 -4.34 -7.10
N GLN A 27 -18.99 -4.65 -6.22
CA GLN A 27 -18.76 -5.32 -4.93
C GLN A 27 -17.82 -4.57 -3.96
N ALA A 28 -17.63 -3.26 -4.14
CA ALA A 28 -16.86 -2.47 -3.19
C ALA A 28 -17.57 -2.41 -1.81
N VAL A 29 -16.81 -2.65 -0.74
CA VAL A 29 -17.29 -2.58 0.65
C VAL A 29 -16.46 -1.56 1.41
N ILE A 30 -17.07 -0.41 1.74
CA ILE A 30 -16.40 0.68 2.45
C ILE A 30 -16.98 0.82 3.85
N ARG A 31 -16.18 0.49 4.87
CA ARG A 31 -16.64 0.46 6.28
C ARG A 31 -16.57 1.82 6.95
N SER A 32 -17.34 1.93 8.03
CA SER A 32 -17.55 3.18 8.78
C SER A 32 -16.28 3.91 9.18
N GLY A 33 -16.34 5.24 9.17
CA GLY A 33 -15.25 6.14 9.48
C GLY A 33 -14.23 6.30 8.36
N SER A 34 -14.37 5.57 7.24
CA SER A 34 -13.47 5.69 6.11
C SER A 34 -13.78 6.92 5.25
N VAL A 35 -12.74 7.48 4.67
CA VAL A 35 -12.81 8.64 3.77
C VAL A 35 -12.10 8.27 2.47
N VAL A 36 -12.85 8.30 1.36
CA VAL A 36 -12.33 8.14 0.00
C VAL A 36 -12.47 9.48 -0.71
N TYR A 37 -11.37 9.99 -1.20
CA TYR A 37 -11.32 11.30 -1.88
C TYR A 37 -11.82 11.19 -3.32
N CYS A 38 -12.17 12.32 -3.90
CA CYS A 38 -12.28 12.46 -5.34
C CYS A 38 -10.97 12.08 -6.04
N ASP A 39 -11.01 11.78 -7.34
CA ASP A 39 -9.86 11.31 -8.15
C ASP A 39 -9.25 9.97 -7.65
N VAL A 40 -10.00 9.20 -6.87
CA VAL A 40 -9.68 7.79 -6.56
C VAL A 40 -10.38 6.89 -7.55
N SER A 41 -9.64 5.91 -8.08
CA SER A 41 -10.21 4.83 -8.88
C SER A 41 -9.85 3.47 -8.28
N ALA A 42 -10.82 2.57 -8.18
CA ALA A 42 -10.62 1.19 -7.76
C ALA A 42 -11.35 0.24 -8.69
N GLY A 43 -10.74 -0.92 -8.95
CA GLY A 43 -11.36 -2.05 -9.63
C GLY A 43 -12.45 -2.70 -8.77
N ASP A 44 -12.84 -3.91 -9.16
CA ASP A 44 -13.87 -4.69 -8.46
C ASP A 44 -13.34 -5.24 -7.13
N GLY A 45 -14.23 -5.47 -6.17
CA GLY A 45 -13.88 -6.18 -4.95
C GLY A 45 -13.05 -5.38 -3.92
N LEU A 46 -13.00 -4.04 -3.99
CA LEU A 46 -12.34 -3.25 -2.95
C LEU A 46 -13.03 -3.45 -1.60
N VAL A 47 -12.28 -3.86 -0.57
CA VAL A 47 -12.78 -3.98 0.80
C VAL A 47 -11.94 -3.15 1.74
N THR A 48 -12.55 -2.21 2.46
CA THR A 48 -11.85 -1.47 3.52
C THR A 48 -12.20 -2.00 4.92
N GLY A 49 -11.28 -1.88 5.86
CA GLY A 49 -11.57 -1.86 7.28
C GLY A 49 -12.18 -0.51 7.69
N HIS A 50 -12.28 -0.28 9.00
CA HIS A 50 -12.78 0.98 9.55
C HIS A 50 -11.71 2.08 9.56
N ASN A 51 -12.13 3.36 9.44
CA ASN A 51 -11.26 4.53 9.56
C ASN A 51 -10.09 4.50 8.56
N VAL A 52 -10.32 4.04 7.36
CA VAL A 52 -9.35 4.06 6.25
C VAL A 52 -9.41 5.42 5.57
N VAL A 53 -8.26 5.95 5.18
CA VAL A 53 -8.18 7.16 4.35
C VAL A 53 -7.52 6.78 3.02
N ILE A 54 -8.20 7.04 1.91
CA ILE A 54 -7.67 6.90 0.55
C ILE A 54 -7.75 8.28 -0.11
N ARG A 55 -6.61 8.91 -0.30
CA ARG A 55 -6.51 10.25 -0.85
C ARG A 55 -6.46 10.25 -2.39
N GLU A 56 -6.59 11.44 -2.92
CA GLU A 56 -6.65 11.78 -4.35
C GLU A 56 -5.53 11.14 -5.18
N ASP A 57 -5.74 11.03 -6.48
CA ASP A 57 -4.81 10.45 -7.47
C ASP A 57 -4.36 9.02 -7.13
N THR A 58 -5.18 8.28 -6.40
CA THR A 58 -4.91 6.88 -6.05
C THR A 58 -5.64 5.93 -7.00
N LYS A 59 -4.89 4.93 -7.51
CA LYS A 59 -5.43 3.87 -8.36
C LYS A 59 -5.23 2.52 -7.67
N LEU A 60 -6.31 1.75 -7.56
CA LEU A 60 -6.29 0.39 -7.01
C LEU A 60 -6.83 -0.57 -8.08
N GLY A 61 -6.20 -1.74 -8.20
CA GLY A 61 -6.68 -2.84 -9.02
C GLY A 61 -7.88 -3.56 -8.41
N ASP A 62 -8.10 -4.80 -8.83
CA ASP A 62 -9.18 -5.66 -8.35
C ASP A 62 -8.80 -6.38 -7.05
N ASP A 63 -9.80 -6.74 -6.24
CA ASP A 63 -9.64 -7.55 -5.03
C ASP A 63 -8.61 -6.98 -4.03
N VAL A 64 -8.63 -5.67 -3.81
CA VAL A 64 -7.75 -5.00 -2.85
C VAL A 64 -8.42 -4.93 -1.49
N VAL A 65 -7.71 -5.40 -0.46
CA VAL A 65 -8.13 -5.29 0.95
C VAL A 65 -7.29 -4.25 1.66
N VAL A 66 -7.95 -3.24 2.26
CA VAL A 66 -7.30 -2.16 3.02
C VAL A 66 -7.69 -2.23 4.49
N GLY A 67 -6.77 -2.62 5.35
CA GLY A 67 -6.98 -2.83 6.78
C GLY A 67 -7.34 -1.56 7.57
N THR A 68 -7.95 -1.74 8.71
CA THR A 68 -8.39 -0.67 9.63
C THR A 68 -7.28 0.34 9.95
N ASN A 69 -7.60 1.63 10.01
CA ASN A 69 -6.69 2.74 10.31
C ASN A 69 -5.51 2.86 9.32
N THR A 70 -5.62 2.32 8.12
CA THR A 70 -4.62 2.50 7.05
C THR A 70 -4.82 3.84 6.36
N VAL A 71 -3.70 4.46 5.98
CA VAL A 71 -3.68 5.69 5.20
C VAL A 71 -2.93 5.45 3.90
N ILE A 72 -3.60 5.70 2.78
CA ILE A 72 -3.03 5.81 1.44
C ILE A 72 -3.04 7.30 1.08
N ASP A 73 -1.87 7.93 1.10
CA ASP A 73 -1.73 9.39 1.20
C ASP A 73 -1.67 10.11 -0.16
N GLY A 74 -2.33 9.53 -1.17
CA GLY A 74 -2.50 10.12 -2.50
C GLY A 74 -1.37 9.84 -3.48
N SER A 75 -1.64 10.01 -4.77
CA SER A 75 -0.69 9.78 -5.88
C SER A 75 -0.03 8.39 -5.79
N VAL A 76 -0.82 7.34 -5.53
CA VAL A 76 -0.37 5.95 -5.32
C VAL A 76 -0.99 5.04 -6.37
N THR A 77 -0.20 4.08 -6.86
CA THR A 77 -0.71 3.01 -7.72
C THR A 77 -0.55 1.66 -7.02
N ILE A 78 -1.63 0.90 -6.94
CA ILE A 78 -1.70 -0.42 -6.31
C ILE A 78 -2.31 -1.40 -7.31
N GLY A 79 -1.65 -2.51 -7.52
CA GLY A 79 -2.11 -3.59 -8.38
C GLY A 79 -3.30 -4.36 -7.81
N SER A 80 -3.58 -5.52 -8.38
CA SER A 80 -4.69 -6.39 -8.01
C SER A 80 -4.29 -7.43 -6.95
N HIS A 81 -5.28 -7.95 -6.22
CA HIS A 81 -5.08 -8.98 -5.19
C HIS A 81 -4.07 -8.55 -4.10
N VAL A 82 -4.13 -7.28 -3.68
CA VAL A 82 -3.24 -6.73 -2.67
C VAL A 82 -3.90 -6.75 -1.31
N SER A 83 -3.18 -7.26 -0.30
CA SER A 83 -3.65 -7.30 1.08
C SER A 83 -2.84 -6.35 1.96
N ILE A 84 -3.44 -5.21 2.27
CA ILE A 84 -2.86 -4.18 3.14
C ILE A 84 -3.46 -4.36 4.54
N GLN A 85 -2.63 -4.60 5.53
CA GLN A 85 -3.09 -4.88 6.88
C GLN A 85 -3.31 -3.61 7.71
N THR A 86 -3.80 -3.78 8.93
CA THR A 86 -4.14 -2.69 9.86
C THR A 86 -2.99 -1.71 10.10
N GLY A 87 -3.28 -0.41 9.98
CA GLY A 87 -2.38 0.68 10.39
C GLY A 87 -1.16 0.89 9.49
N VAL A 88 -1.22 0.44 8.24
CA VAL A 88 -0.17 0.70 7.25
C VAL A 88 -0.22 2.16 6.80
N TYR A 89 0.94 2.77 6.59
CA TYR A 89 1.06 4.08 5.96
C TYR A 89 1.75 3.98 4.61
N ILE A 90 1.08 4.48 3.56
CA ILE A 90 1.57 4.49 2.18
C ILE A 90 1.64 5.94 1.71
N PRO A 91 2.86 6.52 1.55
CA PRO A 91 3.05 7.90 1.14
C PRO A 91 2.85 8.09 -0.37
N PRO A 92 2.71 9.35 -0.82
CA PRO A 92 2.67 9.69 -2.24
C PRO A 92 3.86 9.17 -3.05
N ASN A 93 3.61 8.93 -4.34
CA ASN A 93 4.57 8.43 -5.32
C ASN A 93 5.03 6.98 -5.06
N THR A 94 4.21 6.20 -4.36
CA THR A 94 4.43 4.77 -4.13
C THR A 94 3.78 3.96 -5.25
N THR A 95 4.48 2.90 -5.68
CA THR A 95 3.93 1.89 -6.60
C THR A 95 3.98 0.52 -5.95
N ILE A 96 2.87 -0.21 -6.01
CA ILE A 96 2.71 -1.56 -5.46
C ILE A 96 2.16 -2.44 -6.58
N GLY A 97 2.84 -3.54 -6.85
CA GLY A 97 2.44 -4.54 -7.86
C GLY A 97 1.30 -5.43 -7.41
N ASP A 98 1.11 -6.53 -8.14
CA ASP A 98 0.05 -7.49 -7.89
C ASP A 98 0.42 -8.49 -6.79
N HIS A 99 -0.60 -9.05 -6.12
CA HIS A 99 -0.43 -10.08 -5.09
C HIS A 99 0.54 -9.72 -3.95
N VAL A 100 0.62 -8.45 -3.58
CA VAL A 100 1.49 -7.96 -2.51
C VAL A 100 0.78 -8.03 -1.16
N PHE A 101 1.53 -8.45 -0.14
CA PHE A 101 1.11 -8.40 1.26
C PHE A 101 1.87 -7.33 2.02
N LEU A 102 1.15 -6.40 2.66
CA LEU A 102 1.71 -5.41 3.59
C LEU A 102 1.25 -5.74 5.01
N GLY A 103 2.18 -6.19 5.84
CA GLY A 103 1.93 -6.55 7.24
C GLY A 103 1.49 -5.38 8.12
N PRO A 104 0.84 -5.65 9.26
CA PRO A 104 0.30 -4.60 10.12
C PRO A 104 1.36 -3.58 10.53
N ARG A 105 1.00 -2.30 10.46
CA ARG A 105 1.87 -1.17 10.83
C ARG A 105 3.17 -1.09 10.04
N ALA A 106 3.25 -1.66 8.85
CA ALA A 106 4.34 -1.34 7.93
C ALA A 106 4.26 0.14 7.56
N VAL A 107 5.40 0.80 7.49
CA VAL A 107 5.51 2.23 7.17
C VAL A 107 6.42 2.41 5.98
N LEU A 108 5.89 3.02 4.94
CA LEU A 108 6.66 3.44 3.77
C LEU A 108 6.97 4.94 3.90
N THR A 109 8.13 5.37 3.43
CA THR A 109 8.52 6.79 3.45
C THR A 109 8.87 7.27 2.04
N ASN A 110 8.73 8.56 1.78
CA ASN A 110 9.01 9.13 0.45
C ASN A 110 9.95 10.35 0.48
N ASP A 111 10.33 10.81 1.66
CA ASP A 111 11.26 11.92 1.84
C ASP A 111 12.57 11.43 2.48
N PRO A 112 13.71 11.46 1.76
CA PRO A 112 15.00 11.03 2.30
C PRO A 112 15.61 12.04 3.27
N TYR A 113 15.17 13.32 3.23
CA TYR A 113 15.74 14.42 4.02
C TYR A 113 14.67 15.33 4.62
N PRO A 114 13.73 14.80 5.44
CA PRO A 114 12.57 15.55 5.89
C PRO A 114 12.92 16.94 6.42
N ILE A 115 12.34 17.98 5.80
CA ILE A 115 12.52 19.40 6.16
C ILE A 115 13.96 19.92 5.98
N ARG A 116 14.92 19.10 5.58
CA ARG A 116 16.33 19.49 5.46
C ARG A 116 16.74 19.93 4.07
N ARG A 117 16.07 19.41 3.04
CA ARG A 117 16.33 19.69 1.62
C ARG A 117 15.01 19.66 0.84
N GLU A 118 14.98 20.39 -0.25
CA GLU A 118 13.93 20.33 -1.26
C GLU A 118 14.33 19.30 -2.33
N ASP A 119 14.14 18.02 -2.04
CA ASP A 119 14.32 16.93 -3.01
C ASP A 119 12.95 16.41 -3.47
N PRO A 120 12.84 15.90 -4.71
CA PRO A 120 11.61 15.25 -5.15
C PRO A 120 11.24 14.07 -4.24
N LEU A 121 10.00 14.07 -3.75
CA LEU A 121 9.50 12.95 -2.97
C LEU A 121 9.42 11.70 -3.83
N ARG A 122 9.95 10.58 -3.34
CA ARG A 122 9.98 9.29 -4.03
C ARG A 122 9.48 8.19 -3.09
N GLY A 123 8.27 7.72 -3.32
CA GLY A 123 7.76 6.54 -2.63
C GLY A 123 8.54 5.27 -3.04
N PRO A 124 8.47 4.21 -2.25
CA PRO A 124 9.01 2.91 -2.62
C PRO A 124 8.29 2.30 -3.82
N THR A 125 8.98 1.41 -4.53
CA THR A 125 8.41 0.50 -5.50
C THR A 125 8.42 -0.90 -4.91
N ILE A 126 7.26 -1.56 -4.85
CA ILE A 126 7.10 -2.93 -4.37
C ILE A 126 6.60 -3.74 -5.55
N GLU A 127 7.41 -4.68 -6.02
CA GLU A 127 7.08 -5.50 -7.17
C GLU A 127 6.12 -6.65 -6.80
N ASP A 128 5.72 -7.46 -7.80
CA ASP A 128 4.69 -8.48 -7.63
C ASP A 128 5.10 -9.56 -6.61
N HIS A 129 4.11 -10.14 -5.95
CA HIS A 129 4.26 -11.24 -5.00
C HIS A 129 5.19 -10.95 -3.80
N VAL A 130 5.48 -9.69 -3.50
CA VAL A 130 6.29 -9.31 -2.35
C VAL A 130 5.48 -9.42 -1.05
N SER A 131 6.13 -9.89 0.01
CA SER A 131 5.59 -9.86 1.38
C SER A 131 6.39 -8.92 2.27
N ILE A 132 5.73 -7.92 2.84
CA ILE A 132 6.31 -6.99 3.82
C ILE A 132 5.83 -7.38 5.21
N GLY A 133 6.75 -7.69 6.11
CA GLY A 133 6.46 -8.06 7.49
C GLY A 133 5.91 -6.92 8.35
N ALA A 134 5.25 -7.28 9.45
CA ALA A 134 4.68 -6.32 10.39
C ALA A 134 5.74 -5.35 10.94
N ASN A 135 5.38 -4.06 11.10
CA ASN A 135 6.26 -3.00 11.59
C ASN A 135 7.56 -2.81 10.77
N ALA A 136 7.66 -3.32 9.56
CA ALA A 136 8.78 -3.01 8.68
C ALA A 136 8.72 -1.55 8.23
N THR A 137 9.89 -0.94 8.01
CA THR A 137 10.01 0.41 7.49
C THR A 137 10.78 0.38 6.18
N LEU A 138 10.20 0.94 5.12
CA LEU A 138 10.84 1.08 3.82
C LEU A 138 11.23 2.55 3.60
N LEU A 139 12.51 2.81 3.35
CA LEU A 139 12.97 4.17 3.11
C LEU A 139 12.61 4.66 1.71
N SER A 140 12.67 5.98 1.53
CA SER A 140 12.34 6.69 0.30
C SER A 140 13.05 6.10 -0.92
N GLY A 141 12.29 5.82 -1.97
CA GLY A 141 12.78 5.43 -3.28
C GLY A 141 13.36 4.03 -3.38
N VAL A 142 13.28 3.20 -2.34
CA VAL A 142 13.76 1.81 -2.43
C VAL A 142 12.85 0.98 -3.32
N THR A 143 13.43 0.02 -4.02
CA THR A 143 12.70 -1.02 -4.76
C THR A 143 12.80 -2.35 -4.00
N VAL A 144 11.66 -3.02 -3.80
CA VAL A 144 11.62 -4.40 -3.30
C VAL A 144 11.23 -5.30 -4.47
N GLY A 145 12.20 -6.11 -4.92
CA GLY A 145 12.08 -6.96 -6.11
C GLY A 145 11.09 -8.11 -5.92
N GLU A 146 10.56 -8.58 -7.03
CA GLU A 146 9.52 -9.61 -7.15
C GLU A 146 9.81 -10.84 -6.27
N GLN A 147 8.74 -11.38 -5.65
CA GLN A 147 8.80 -12.57 -4.78
C GLN A 147 9.74 -12.45 -3.57
N SER A 148 10.16 -11.24 -3.18
CA SER A 148 10.99 -11.03 -2.00
C SER A 148 10.16 -10.99 -0.72
N PHE A 149 10.82 -11.28 0.38
CA PHE A 149 10.23 -11.26 1.72
C PHE A 149 10.99 -10.29 2.63
N VAL A 150 10.32 -9.27 3.13
CA VAL A 150 10.86 -8.36 4.13
C VAL A 150 10.38 -8.83 5.51
N GLY A 151 11.30 -9.15 6.40
CA GLY A 151 11.01 -9.63 7.75
C GLY A 151 10.33 -8.57 8.63
N ALA A 152 9.57 -9.02 9.61
CA ALA A 152 8.92 -8.12 10.56
C ALA A 152 9.95 -7.25 11.31
N GLY A 153 9.67 -5.95 11.44
CA GLY A 153 10.55 -4.97 12.08
C GLY A 153 11.81 -4.61 11.29
N ALA A 154 11.96 -5.10 10.07
CA ALA A 154 13.11 -4.75 9.24
C ALA A 154 13.08 -3.28 8.79
N VAL A 155 14.25 -2.66 8.67
CA VAL A 155 14.41 -1.31 8.10
C VAL A 155 15.15 -1.41 6.78
N VAL A 156 14.39 -1.33 5.68
CA VAL A 156 14.93 -1.43 4.31
C VAL A 156 15.50 -0.08 3.89
N THR A 157 16.82 -0.01 3.77
CA THR A 157 17.57 1.21 3.47
C THR A 157 18.15 1.25 2.05
N ARG A 158 18.05 0.15 1.30
CA ARG A 158 18.53 -0.01 -0.08
C ARG A 158 17.64 -1.01 -0.82
N ASP A 159 17.72 -1.01 -2.14
CA ASP A 159 16.95 -1.93 -2.98
C ASP A 159 17.17 -3.39 -2.58
N VAL A 160 16.07 -4.15 -2.54
CA VAL A 160 16.06 -5.59 -2.28
C VAL A 160 15.95 -6.32 -3.62
N PRO A 161 16.94 -7.13 -4.02
CA PRO A 161 16.85 -7.91 -5.25
C PRO A 161 15.66 -8.88 -5.25
N PRO A 162 15.14 -9.29 -6.42
CA PRO A 162 14.10 -10.31 -6.48
C PRO A 162 14.47 -11.60 -5.73
N ARG A 163 13.48 -12.30 -5.18
CA ARG A 163 13.61 -13.58 -4.48
C ARG A 163 14.64 -13.53 -3.32
N THR A 164 14.57 -12.46 -2.54
CA THR A 164 15.52 -12.17 -1.46
C THR A 164 14.77 -12.03 -0.14
N LEU A 165 15.36 -12.54 0.93
CA LEU A 165 14.94 -12.29 2.30
C LEU A 165 15.70 -11.05 2.82
N ALA A 166 14.98 -10.00 3.22
CA ALA A 166 15.56 -8.80 3.83
C ALA A 166 15.17 -8.72 5.30
N VAL A 167 16.12 -8.82 6.22
CA VAL A 167 15.87 -8.85 7.67
C VAL A 167 16.84 -7.97 8.44
N GLY A 168 16.40 -7.43 9.57
CA GLY A 168 17.24 -6.63 10.46
C GLY A 168 17.07 -5.11 10.30
N SER A 169 17.83 -4.35 11.07
CA SER A 169 17.84 -2.88 11.07
C SER A 169 19.27 -2.35 11.21
N PRO A 170 19.90 -1.88 10.10
CA PRO A 170 19.38 -1.91 8.73
C PRO A 170 19.20 -3.35 8.21
N ALA A 171 18.28 -3.51 7.23
CA ALA A 171 18.02 -4.82 6.66
C ALA A 171 19.21 -5.34 5.85
N GLU A 172 19.64 -6.55 6.16
CA GLU A 172 20.61 -7.32 5.38
C GLU A 172 19.87 -8.31 4.48
N HIS A 173 20.52 -8.64 3.35
CA HIS A 173 19.95 -9.50 2.32
C HIS A 173 20.47 -10.92 2.46
N GLU A 174 19.57 -11.88 2.50
CA GLU A 174 19.85 -13.31 2.55
C GLU A 174 19.14 -14.03 1.39
N PRO A 175 19.63 -15.18 0.94
CA PRO A 175 18.88 -16.00 0.00
C PRO A 175 17.48 -16.32 0.57
N LEU A 176 16.45 -16.24 -0.29
CA LEU A 176 15.10 -16.58 0.14
C LEU A 176 15.04 -18.07 0.53
N PRO A 177 14.63 -18.41 1.78
CA PRO A 177 14.51 -19.80 2.21
C PRO A 177 13.43 -20.54 1.40
N GLU A 178 13.65 -21.83 1.15
CA GLU A 178 12.74 -22.68 0.35
C GLU A 178 11.28 -22.65 0.85
N HIS A 179 11.05 -22.56 2.15
CA HIS A 179 9.70 -22.49 2.72
C HIS A 179 9.00 -21.14 2.54
N LEU A 180 9.71 -20.09 2.10
CA LEU A 180 9.18 -18.77 1.72
C LEU A 180 9.14 -18.59 0.20
N ASP A 181 9.69 -19.56 -0.55
CA ASP A 181 9.76 -19.48 -2.00
C ASP A 181 8.40 -19.76 -2.64
N GLY A 182 7.98 -18.89 -3.55
CA GLY A 182 6.72 -19.02 -4.28
C GLY A 182 5.88 -17.75 -4.26
N ASN A 183 4.74 -17.85 -4.90
CA ASN A 183 3.80 -16.75 -5.05
C ASN A 183 2.93 -16.58 -3.80
N ASN A 184 2.59 -15.34 -3.47
CA ASN A 184 1.60 -15.07 -2.45
C ASN A 184 0.23 -15.66 -2.82
N LEU A 185 -0.42 -16.31 -1.86
CA LEU A 185 -1.71 -17.00 -2.05
C LEU A 185 -2.90 -16.08 -1.72
N ILE A 186 -2.80 -14.80 -2.05
CA ILE A 186 -3.89 -13.82 -1.88
C ILE A 186 -4.94 -14.11 -2.96
N LYS A 187 -6.19 -14.26 -2.51
CA LYS A 187 -7.34 -14.58 -3.37
C LYS A 187 -8.21 -13.36 -3.52
#